data_54e5cced7248a67e43a382bb46af5790
#
_entry.id   54e5cced7248a67e43a382bb46af5790
#
_cell.length_a   1.000
_cell.length_b   1.000
_cell.length_c   1.000
_cell.angle_alpha   90.00
_cell.angle_beta   90.00
_cell.angle_gamma   90.00
#
_symmetry.space_group_name_H-M   'P 1'
#
loop_
_entity.id
_entity.type
_entity.pdbx_description
1 polymer ?
#
loop_
_entity_poly.entity_id
_entity_poly.type
_entity_poly.pdbx_seq_one_letter_code
_entity_poly.pdbx_strand_id
1 'polypeptide(L)'
;MLILRCPARLQRLEDALRRSLPRALPVYGAVLNINRGNPGDFEVAVDAWPDFGAVLARRSGEAPVDDCYWNLQAAFYRDVGAYRALLEAPGCLRWDAAFHIFGLQDGVATVSQDIAAAKGVELEVSEYYTYLHPDPSTLPEPQLDPDVRVGTLSPAHAELLDATWAYGGNARSRRYLGELLERFPSLCLLGRAGEPLCWALSDGFAAGAHGFTLPSQRRRGLMRALTVLAARRALARGFPAYGHTATGNGAMQRLQEALGHRRLPGLCRFVLHNPALARAAP
;
A
#
# COMPACT_ATOMS: atom_id res chain seq x y z
N MET A 1 -11.66 21.53 -3.98
CA MET A 1 -11.60 20.15 -3.43
C MET A 1 -13.00 19.71 -3.01
N LEU A 2 -13.36 18.49 -3.35
CA LEU A 2 -14.62 17.82 -2.96
C LEU A 2 -14.30 16.48 -2.28
N ILE A 3 -14.95 16.17 -1.15
CA ILE A 3 -14.84 14.87 -0.51
C ILE A 3 -16.02 14.00 -0.96
N LEU A 4 -15.73 12.85 -1.55
CA LEU A 4 -16.75 11.92 -2.02
C LEU A 4 -17.14 10.96 -0.89
N ARG A 5 -18.38 11.12 -0.37
CA ARG A 5 -18.93 10.25 0.70
C ARG A 5 -20.15 9.46 0.25
N CYS A 6 -20.79 9.87 -0.85
CA CYS A 6 -21.98 9.18 -1.36
C CYS A 6 -21.59 7.84 -2.00
N PRO A 7 -22.19 6.70 -1.57
CA PRO A 7 -21.88 5.38 -2.13
C PRO A 7 -22.02 5.31 -3.65
N ALA A 8 -23.05 5.93 -4.23
CA ALA A 8 -23.23 5.94 -5.67
C ALA A 8 -22.10 6.70 -6.41
N ARG A 9 -21.58 7.78 -5.82
CA ARG A 9 -20.43 8.50 -6.38
C ARG A 9 -19.14 7.68 -6.26
N LEU A 10 -18.93 7.02 -5.12
CA LEU A 10 -17.78 6.16 -4.88
C LEU A 10 -17.78 4.95 -5.83
N GLN A 11 -18.94 4.35 -6.11
CA GLN A 11 -19.05 3.28 -7.10
C GLN A 11 -18.71 3.79 -8.52
N ARG A 12 -19.20 4.97 -8.92
CA ARG A 12 -18.84 5.59 -10.20
C ARG A 12 -17.35 5.93 -10.28
N LEU A 13 -16.74 6.35 -9.17
CA LEU A 13 -15.30 6.58 -9.10
C LEU A 13 -14.53 5.26 -9.27
N GLU A 14 -14.96 4.18 -8.62
CA GLU A 14 -14.37 2.84 -8.80
C GLU A 14 -14.32 2.46 -10.28
N ASP A 15 -15.43 2.63 -11.00
CA ASP A 15 -15.51 2.33 -12.43
C ASP A 15 -14.61 3.25 -13.29
N ALA A 16 -14.51 4.53 -12.91
CA ALA A 16 -13.65 5.48 -13.61
C ALA A 16 -12.16 5.16 -13.39
N LEU A 17 -11.76 4.79 -12.18
CA LEU A 17 -10.39 4.38 -11.85
C LEU A 17 -10.02 3.04 -12.50
N ARG A 18 -10.96 2.09 -12.58
CA ARG A 18 -10.76 0.82 -13.30
C ARG A 18 -10.34 1.04 -14.75
N ARG A 19 -10.95 2.02 -15.44
CA ARG A 19 -10.56 2.40 -16.81
C ARG A 19 -9.19 3.08 -16.90
N SER A 20 -8.64 3.51 -15.78
CA SER A 20 -7.34 4.18 -15.69
C SER A 20 -6.22 3.26 -15.19
N LEU A 21 -6.51 1.96 -15.02
CA LEU A 21 -5.50 0.98 -14.66
C LEU A 21 -4.45 0.82 -15.79
N PRO A 22 -3.19 0.51 -15.45
CA PRO A 22 -2.70 0.23 -14.10
C PRO A 22 -2.27 1.48 -13.30
N ARG A 23 -2.23 2.68 -13.90
CA ARG A 23 -1.71 3.88 -13.24
C ARG A 23 -2.46 4.29 -11.98
N ALA A 24 -3.75 3.97 -11.90
CA ALA A 24 -4.61 4.30 -10.75
C ALA A 24 -4.61 3.22 -9.65
N LEU A 25 -3.79 2.17 -9.72
CA LEU A 25 -3.85 0.99 -8.83
C LEU A 25 -3.96 1.34 -7.33
N PRO A 26 -3.11 2.20 -6.73
CA PRO A 26 -3.20 2.47 -5.29
C PRO A 26 -4.52 3.14 -4.90
N VAL A 27 -4.96 4.16 -5.65
CA VAL A 27 -6.23 4.84 -5.39
C VAL A 27 -7.42 3.92 -5.67
N TYR A 28 -7.34 3.11 -6.73
CA TYR A 28 -8.34 2.10 -7.05
C TYR A 28 -8.50 1.10 -5.91
N GLY A 29 -7.40 0.59 -5.35
CA GLY A 29 -7.41 -0.31 -4.19
C GLY A 29 -8.02 0.33 -2.94
N ALA A 30 -7.72 1.60 -2.67
CA ALA A 30 -8.36 2.35 -1.59
C ALA A 30 -9.88 2.45 -1.77
N VAL A 31 -10.34 2.81 -2.98
CA VAL A 31 -11.78 2.92 -3.28
C VAL A 31 -12.47 1.57 -3.20
N LEU A 32 -11.82 0.49 -3.63
CA LEU A 32 -12.32 -0.87 -3.40
C LEU A 32 -12.53 -1.18 -1.92
N ASN A 33 -11.57 -0.84 -1.06
CA ASN A 33 -11.69 -1.01 0.39
C ASN A 33 -12.82 -0.15 0.97
N ILE A 34 -12.93 1.11 0.55
CA ILE A 34 -14.01 2.01 0.99
C ILE A 34 -15.38 1.43 0.63
N ASN A 35 -15.57 0.97 -0.60
CA ASN A 35 -16.84 0.39 -1.06
C ASN A 35 -17.17 -0.96 -0.42
N ARG A 36 -16.21 -1.59 0.27
CA ARG A 36 -16.34 -2.91 0.94
C ARG A 36 -16.20 -2.82 2.45
N GLY A 37 -16.71 -1.74 3.05
CA GLY A 37 -16.77 -1.58 4.50
C GLY A 37 -15.72 -0.66 5.11
N ASN A 38 -14.82 -0.11 4.30
CA ASN A 38 -13.84 0.91 4.69
C ASN A 38 -13.04 0.58 5.97
N PRO A 39 -12.34 -0.57 6.03
CA PRO A 39 -11.64 -0.98 7.24
C PRO A 39 -10.52 -0.03 7.66
N GLY A 40 -10.00 0.80 6.73
CA GLY A 40 -8.92 1.75 6.97
C GLY A 40 -9.37 3.15 7.33
N ASP A 41 -10.67 3.42 7.40
CA ASP A 41 -11.23 4.76 7.61
C ASP A 41 -10.71 5.78 6.57
N PHE A 42 -10.70 5.39 5.28
CA PHE A 42 -10.28 6.25 4.20
C PHE A 42 -11.42 7.10 3.67
N GLU A 43 -11.07 8.26 3.15
CA GLU A 43 -11.93 9.10 2.34
C GLU A 43 -11.22 9.48 1.03
N VAL A 44 -11.99 9.98 0.07
CA VAL A 44 -11.47 10.38 -1.23
C VAL A 44 -11.73 11.85 -1.47
N ALA A 45 -10.65 12.59 -1.74
CA ALA A 45 -10.69 13.96 -2.21
C ALA A 45 -10.49 14.01 -3.73
N VAL A 46 -11.29 14.83 -4.42
CA VAL A 46 -11.14 15.12 -5.85
C VAL A 46 -11.13 16.64 -6.07
N ASP A 47 -10.50 17.07 -7.17
CA ASP A 47 -10.52 18.48 -7.58
C ASP A 47 -11.90 18.90 -8.09
N ALA A 48 -12.53 18.06 -8.92
CA ALA A 48 -13.84 18.25 -9.52
C ALA A 48 -14.64 16.95 -9.60
N TRP A 49 -15.94 17.03 -9.87
CA TRP A 49 -16.82 15.88 -10.07
C TRP A 49 -17.94 16.18 -11.04
N PRO A 50 -18.29 15.28 -11.99
CA PRO A 50 -17.76 13.91 -12.20
C PRO A 50 -16.43 13.84 -12.96
N ASP A 51 -16.06 14.90 -13.67
CA ASP A 51 -14.88 14.97 -14.53
C ASP A 51 -13.66 15.43 -13.73
N PHE A 52 -13.15 14.55 -12.86
CA PHE A 52 -11.99 14.84 -12.04
C PHE A 52 -10.68 14.82 -12.84
N GLY A 53 -9.82 15.79 -12.58
CA GLY A 53 -8.43 15.85 -13.04
C GLY A 53 -7.47 15.16 -12.09
N ALA A 54 -7.80 15.15 -10.79
CA ALA A 54 -6.98 14.53 -9.74
C ALA A 54 -7.82 13.90 -8.64
N VAL A 55 -7.27 12.86 -8.02
CA VAL A 55 -7.88 12.16 -6.88
C VAL A 55 -6.81 11.76 -5.87
N LEU A 56 -7.13 11.95 -4.61
CA LEU A 56 -6.31 11.58 -3.46
C LEU A 56 -7.15 10.72 -2.52
N ALA A 57 -6.70 9.49 -2.26
CA ALA A 57 -7.24 8.67 -1.19
C ALA A 57 -6.39 8.89 0.05
N ARG A 58 -7.03 9.24 1.16
CA ARG A 58 -6.39 9.56 2.42
C ARG A 58 -7.19 9.05 3.60
N ARG A 59 -6.58 8.97 4.76
CA ARG A 59 -7.31 8.65 5.99
C ARG A 59 -8.23 9.80 6.39
N SER A 60 -9.46 9.49 6.85
CA SER A 60 -10.47 10.49 7.22
C SER A 60 -10.28 11.06 8.63
N GLY A 61 -9.56 10.34 9.50
CA GLY A 61 -9.29 10.75 10.88
C GLY A 61 -8.02 11.57 11.04
N GLU A 62 -7.88 12.23 12.20
CA GLU A 62 -6.62 12.88 12.57
C GLU A 62 -5.59 11.83 12.97
N ALA A 63 -4.48 11.75 12.22
CA ALA A 63 -3.30 11.04 12.66
C ALA A 63 -2.44 11.96 13.55
N PRO A 64 -1.68 11.44 14.53
CA PRO A 64 -0.68 12.23 15.22
C PRO A 64 0.27 12.90 14.24
N VAL A 65 0.71 14.13 14.54
CA VAL A 65 1.52 14.94 13.62
C VAL A 65 2.84 14.30 13.21
N ASP A 66 3.34 13.39 14.02
CA ASP A 66 4.60 12.68 13.82
C ASP A 66 4.44 11.22 13.34
N ASP A 67 3.20 10.77 13.09
CA ASP A 67 2.91 9.39 12.68
C ASP A 67 2.74 9.26 11.15
N CYS A 68 3.87 9.15 10.45
CA CYS A 68 3.87 8.96 9.01
C CYS A 68 3.42 7.54 8.57
N TYR A 69 3.38 6.56 9.46
CA TYR A 69 2.96 5.18 9.10
C TYR A 69 1.49 5.10 8.71
N TRP A 70 0.61 5.77 9.46
CA TRP A 70 -0.81 5.84 9.14
C TRP A 70 -1.21 7.05 8.30
N ASN A 71 -0.40 8.08 8.28
CA ASN A 71 -0.66 9.27 7.48
C ASN A 71 -0.22 9.04 6.02
N LEU A 72 -0.84 8.03 5.41
CA LEU A 72 -0.57 7.58 4.05
C LEU A 72 -1.65 8.07 3.10
N GLN A 73 -1.23 8.60 1.97
CA GLN A 73 -2.08 9.03 0.87
C GLN A 73 -1.69 8.32 -0.42
N ALA A 74 -2.67 7.90 -1.20
CA ALA A 74 -2.47 7.43 -2.57
C ALA A 74 -3.01 8.46 -3.56
N ALA A 75 -2.24 8.76 -4.59
CA ALA A 75 -2.57 9.76 -5.59
C ALA A 75 -2.71 9.15 -6.98
N PHE A 76 -3.64 9.70 -7.76
CA PHE A 76 -3.78 9.50 -9.19
C PHE A 76 -4.27 10.79 -9.84
N TYR A 77 -3.76 11.11 -11.01
CA TYR A 77 -4.20 12.28 -11.77
C TYR A 77 -4.29 12.00 -13.27
N ARG A 78 -5.17 12.74 -13.92
CA ARG A 78 -5.29 12.87 -15.37
C ARG A 78 -4.64 14.15 -15.85
N ASP A 79 -4.63 15.16 -14.97
CA ASP A 79 -4.05 16.47 -15.17
C ASP A 79 -3.14 16.82 -13.97
N VAL A 80 -1.86 17.11 -14.24
CA VAL A 80 -0.88 17.39 -13.19
C VAL A 80 -1.12 18.76 -12.53
N GLY A 81 -1.69 19.72 -13.25
CA GLY A 81 -2.07 21.03 -12.69
C GLY A 81 -3.23 20.89 -11.72
N ALA A 82 -4.24 20.07 -12.05
CA ALA A 82 -5.33 19.74 -11.14
C ALA A 82 -4.83 19.00 -9.89
N TYR A 83 -3.84 18.12 -10.04
CA TYR A 83 -3.21 17.43 -8.91
C TYR A 83 -2.49 18.42 -7.98
N ARG A 84 -1.68 19.34 -8.52
CA ARG A 84 -1.04 20.41 -7.74
C ARG A 84 -2.08 21.24 -6.98
N ALA A 85 -3.10 21.71 -7.68
CA ALA A 85 -4.18 22.51 -7.08
C ALA A 85 -4.92 21.75 -5.98
N LEU A 86 -5.10 20.41 -6.14
CA LEU A 86 -5.71 19.58 -5.11
C LEU A 86 -4.85 19.49 -3.86
N LEU A 87 -3.54 19.28 -3.98
CA LEU A 87 -2.62 19.21 -2.82
C LEU A 87 -2.51 20.54 -2.08
N GLU A 88 -2.61 21.67 -2.79
CA GLU A 88 -2.56 23.01 -2.22
C GLU A 88 -3.91 23.49 -1.66
N ALA A 89 -5.00 22.77 -1.96
CA ALA A 89 -6.33 23.15 -1.50
C ALA A 89 -6.41 23.11 0.04
N PRO A 90 -7.03 24.14 0.68
CA PRO A 90 -7.20 24.18 2.12
C PRO A 90 -7.84 22.89 2.67
N GLY A 91 -7.23 22.30 3.69
CA GLY A 91 -7.69 21.06 4.32
C GLY A 91 -7.46 19.77 3.50
N CYS A 92 -6.77 19.84 2.37
CA CYS A 92 -6.40 18.63 1.63
C CYS A 92 -5.32 17.84 2.36
N LEU A 93 -4.25 18.49 2.77
CA LEU A 93 -3.13 17.88 3.49
C LEU A 93 -2.76 18.70 4.71
N ARG A 94 -2.26 18.04 5.73
CA ARG A 94 -1.67 18.69 6.90
C ARG A 94 -0.16 18.81 6.69
N TRP A 95 0.26 19.95 6.15
CA TRP A 95 1.67 20.23 5.86
C TRP A 95 2.51 20.47 7.13
N ASP A 96 1.86 20.59 8.29
CA ASP A 96 2.48 20.63 9.63
C ASP A 96 2.71 19.24 10.24
N ALA A 97 2.28 18.17 9.58
CA ALA A 97 2.42 16.79 10.00
C ALA A 97 3.33 16.01 9.06
N ALA A 98 3.94 14.93 9.56
CA ALA A 98 4.64 13.97 8.73
C ALA A 98 3.64 13.07 7.99
N PHE A 99 3.79 12.92 6.67
CA PHE A 99 2.91 12.08 5.85
C PHE A 99 3.62 11.55 4.62
N HIS A 100 3.09 10.44 4.09
CA HIS A 100 3.50 9.91 2.80
C HIS A 100 2.45 10.17 1.72
N ILE A 101 2.91 10.51 0.51
CA ILE A 101 2.11 10.38 -0.70
C ILE A 101 2.80 9.37 -1.60
N PHE A 102 2.03 8.46 -2.21
CA PHE A 102 2.56 7.58 -3.22
C PHE A 102 1.61 7.36 -4.39
N GLY A 103 2.20 7.04 -5.53
CA GLY A 103 1.51 6.79 -6.78
C GLY A 103 2.47 6.35 -7.86
N LEU A 104 1.90 5.97 -8.99
CA LEU A 104 2.63 5.36 -10.12
C LEU A 104 3.01 6.37 -11.21
N GLN A 105 2.78 7.66 -10.98
CA GLN A 105 3.01 8.72 -11.95
C GLN A 105 4.11 9.66 -11.46
N ASP A 106 4.99 10.06 -12.35
CA ASP A 106 6.19 10.88 -12.02
C ASP A 106 5.83 12.19 -11.32
N GLY A 107 4.72 12.82 -11.70
CA GLY A 107 4.25 14.05 -11.09
C GLY A 107 3.94 13.93 -9.58
N VAL A 108 3.77 12.73 -9.04
CA VAL A 108 3.60 12.54 -7.59
C VAL A 108 4.82 13.05 -6.83
N ALA A 109 6.02 12.73 -7.28
CA ALA A 109 7.26 13.20 -6.65
C ALA A 109 7.59 14.64 -7.04
N THR A 110 7.49 15.01 -8.32
CA THR A 110 7.89 16.35 -8.78
C THR A 110 7.00 17.46 -8.21
N VAL A 111 5.68 17.26 -8.15
CA VAL A 111 4.76 18.22 -7.52
C VAL A 111 5.02 18.33 -6.00
N SER A 112 5.27 17.19 -5.34
CA SER A 112 5.65 17.18 -3.91
C SER A 112 6.93 17.97 -3.68
N GLN A 113 7.96 17.81 -4.52
CA GLN A 113 9.23 18.55 -4.43
C GLN A 113 9.02 20.05 -4.52
N ASP A 114 8.24 20.51 -5.51
CA ASP A 114 7.98 21.93 -5.71
C ASP A 114 7.23 22.55 -4.52
N ILE A 115 6.17 21.89 -4.05
CA ILE A 115 5.35 22.42 -2.95
C ILE A 115 6.14 22.39 -1.63
N ALA A 116 6.86 21.30 -1.37
CA ALA A 116 7.66 21.14 -0.16
C ALA A 116 8.78 22.18 -0.09
N ALA A 117 9.47 22.45 -1.21
CA ALA A 117 10.47 23.50 -1.27
C ALA A 117 9.89 24.88 -0.92
N ALA A 118 8.70 25.22 -1.46
CA ALA A 118 8.01 26.46 -1.16
C ALA A 118 7.57 26.57 0.31
N LYS A 119 7.33 25.45 1.01
CA LYS A 119 6.87 25.37 2.39
C LYS A 119 7.99 25.09 3.41
N GLY A 120 9.22 24.88 2.96
CA GLY A 120 10.34 24.50 3.84
C GLY A 120 10.19 23.10 4.47
N VAL A 121 9.49 22.20 3.79
CA VAL A 121 9.29 20.79 4.23
C VAL A 121 10.36 19.92 3.60
N GLU A 122 11.00 19.07 4.40
CA GLU A 122 11.98 18.11 3.90
C GLU A 122 11.27 16.90 3.28
N LEU A 123 11.88 16.37 2.21
CA LEU A 123 11.37 15.18 1.52
C LEU A 123 12.38 14.05 1.56
N GLU A 124 11.85 12.84 1.72
CA GLU A 124 12.56 11.60 1.45
C GLU A 124 11.77 10.80 0.41
N VAL A 125 12.45 10.35 -0.66
CA VAL A 125 11.82 9.61 -1.75
C VAL A 125 12.37 8.20 -1.79
N SER A 126 11.48 7.23 -1.63
CA SER A 126 11.79 5.81 -1.81
C SER A 126 11.14 5.29 -3.10
N GLU A 127 11.89 4.49 -3.85
CA GLU A 127 11.47 4.01 -5.17
C GLU A 127 11.26 2.50 -5.19
N TYR A 128 10.15 2.09 -5.79
CA TYR A 128 9.75 0.69 -5.90
C TYR A 128 9.31 0.34 -7.31
N TYR A 129 9.58 -0.88 -7.74
CA TYR A 129 8.88 -1.46 -8.88
C TYR A 129 7.51 -1.95 -8.46
N THR A 130 6.49 -1.71 -9.28
CA THR A 130 5.16 -2.28 -9.07
C THR A 130 5.00 -3.52 -9.95
N TYR A 131 4.57 -4.60 -9.33
CA TYR A 131 4.26 -5.85 -9.99
C TYR A 131 2.77 -6.15 -9.90
N LEU A 132 2.17 -6.47 -11.03
CA LEU A 132 0.75 -6.82 -11.15
C LEU A 132 0.62 -8.17 -11.84
N HIS A 133 -0.14 -9.09 -11.26
CA HIS A 133 -0.50 -10.33 -11.96
C HIS A 133 -1.71 -10.09 -12.85
N PRO A 134 -1.62 -10.33 -14.18
CA PRO A 134 -2.71 -10.01 -15.11
C PRO A 134 -3.94 -10.89 -14.91
N ASP A 135 -3.75 -12.16 -14.56
CA ASP A 135 -4.81 -13.13 -14.31
C ASP A 135 -4.39 -14.17 -13.27
N PRO A 136 -4.63 -13.92 -11.96
CA PRO A 136 -4.29 -14.87 -10.91
C PRO A 136 -5.00 -16.22 -10.97
N SER A 137 -6.05 -16.37 -11.79
CA SER A 137 -6.73 -17.66 -11.98
C SER A 137 -5.84 -18.70 -12.66
N THR A 138 -4.85 -18.24 -13.42
CA THR A 138 -3.88 -19.10 -14.13
C THR A 138 -2.79 -19.64 -13.21
N LEU A 139 -2.66 -19.12 -11.99
CA LEU A 139 -1.66 -19.61 -11.04
C LEU A 139 -2.04 -21.01 -10.54
N PRO A 140 -1.10 -21.98 -10.58
CA PRO A 140 -1.34 -23.31 -10.05
C PRO A 140 -1.54 -23.26 -8.54
N GLU A 141 -2.28 -24.23 -8.00
CA GLU A 141 -2.39 -24.38 -6.56
C GLU A 141 -1.02 -24.77 -5.98
N PRO A 142 -0.51 -24.06 -4.97
CA PRO A 142 0.82 -24.38 -4.44
C PRO A 142 0.77 -25.66 -3.62
N GLN A 143 1.72 -26.54 -3.87
CA GLN A 143 1.96 -27.68 -3.00
C GLN A 143 2.75 -27.22 -1.78
N LEU A 144 2.17 -27.43 -0.60
CA LEU A 144 2.82 -27.18 0.68
C LEU A 144 3.36 -28.49 1.27
N ASP A 145 4.44 -28.36 1.99
CA ASP A 145 4.94 -29.42 2.87
C ASP A 145 3.81 -29.85 3.83
N PRO A 146 3.62 -31.16 4.11
CA PRO A 146 2.57 -31.65 5.03
C PRO A 146 2.59 -31.01 6.42
N ASP A 147 3.75 -30.53 6.87
CA ASP A 147 3.93 -29.87 8.15
C ASP A 147 3.63 -28.35 8.10
N VAL A 148 3.29 -27.80 6.94
CA VAL A 148 3.01 -26.39 6.75
C VAL A 148 1.51 -26.17 6.53
N ARG A 149 0.93 -25.30 7.34
CA ARG A 149 -0.50 -24.94 7.25
C ARG A 149 -0.69 -23.49 6.83
N VAL A 150 -1.75 -23.23 6.10
CA VAL A 150 -2.17 -21.85 5.77
C VAL A 150 -2.97 -21.28 6.94
N GLY A 151 -2.59 -20.08 7.36
CA GLY A 151 -3.26 -19.36 8.45
C GLY A 151 -3.25 -17.85 8.23
N THR A 152 -3.56 -17.13 9.29
CA THR A 152 -3.54 -15.68 9.35
C THR A 152 -2.75 -15.22 10.57
N LEU A 153 -2.33 -13.97 10.57
CA LEU A 153 -1.75 -13.31 11.73
C LEU A 153 -2.83 -12.52 12.49
N SER A 154 -2.53 -12.20 13.74
CA SER A 154 -3.35 -11.35 14.61
C SER A 154 -2.50 -10.21 15.17
N PRO A 155 -3.07 -9.20 15.82
CA PRO A 155 -2.32 -8.12 16.48
C PRO A 155 -1.22 -8.61 17.45
N ALA A 156 -1.38 -9.80 18.05
CA ALA A 156 -0.36 -10.41 18.91
C ALA A 156 0.98 -10.67 18.20
N HIS A 157 0.99 -10.70 16.85
CA HIS A 157 2.20 -10.89 16.06
C HIS A 157 2.88 -9.56 15.66
N ALA A 158 2.35 -8.41 16.08
CA ALA A 158 2.88 -7.10 15.69
C ALA A 158 4.36 -6.93 16.06
N GLU A 159 4.79 -7.44 17.21
CA GLU A 159 6.18 -7.39 17.65
C GLU A 159 7.10 -8.20 16.73
N LEU A 160 6.70 -9.40 16.34
CA LEU A 160 7.42 -10.23 15.37
C LEU A 160 7.60 -9.52 14.03
N LEU A 161 6.52 -8.91 13.54
CA LEU A 161 6.56 -8.18 12.28
C LEU A 161 7.45 -6.94 12.37
N ASP A 162 7.35 -6.18 13.46
CA ASP A 162 8.15 -4.99 13.71
C ASP A 162 9.66 -5.31 13.76
N ALA A 163 10.02 -6.39 14.43
CA ALA A 163 11.41 -6.86 14.54
C ALA A 163 12.00 -7.35 13.20
N THR A 164 11.15 -7.71 12.24
CA THR A 164 11.57 -8.25 10.94
C THR A 164 11.38 -7.28 9.78
N TRP A 165 10.75 -6.15 10.02
CA TRP A 165 10.50 -5.13 9.02
C TRP A 165 11.62 -4.08 9.00
N ALA A 166 12.18 -3.82 7.82
CA ALA A 166 13.30 -2.90 7.66
C ALA A 166 13.00 -1.44 8.10
N TYR A 167 11.73 -1.07 8.16
CA TYR A 167 11.26 0.25 8.61
C TYR A 167 10.60 0.20 10.00
N GLY A 168 10.71 -0.95 10.69
CA GLY A 168 10.19 -1.17 12.04
C GLY A 168 11.15 -0.73 13.14
N GLY A 169 10.94 -1.27 14.34
CA GLY A 169 11.84 -1.09 15.48
C GLY A 169 11.43 0.05 16.43
N ASN A 170 10.20 0.58 16.31
CA ASN A 170 9.73 1.64 17.20
C ASN A 170 8.25 1.46 17.60
N ALA A 171 7.79 2.23 18.58
CA ALA A 171 6.43 2.11 19.10
C ALA A 171 5.33 2.44 18.06
N ARG A 172 5.63 3.37 17.13
CA ARG A 172 4.68 3.77 16.07
C ARG A 172 4.53 2.67 15.02
N SER A 173 5.65 2.07 14.59
CA SER A 173 5.63 0.94 13.64
C SER A 173 4.90 -0.27 14.21
N ARG A 174 5.10 -0.60 15.49
CA ARG A 174 4.36 -1.67 16.17
C ARG A 174 2.86 -1.40 16.24
N ARG A 175 2.46 -0.17 16.59
CA ARG A 175 1.05 0.23 16.60
C ARG A 175 0.44 0.10 15.20
N TYR A 176 1.12 0.65 14.19
CA TYR A 176 0.68 0.55 12.79
C TYR A 176 0.49 -0.90 12.35
N LEU A 177 1.47 -1.77 12.61
CA LEU A 177 1.38 -3.19 12.26
C LEU A 177 0.26 -3.91 13.00
N GLY A 178 0.05 -3.59 14.29
CA GLY A 178 -1.06 -4.14 15.08
C GLY A 178 -2.42 -3.77 14.50
N GLU A 179 -2.63 -2.49 14.18
CA GLU A 179 -3.87 -2.02 13.54
C GLU A 179 -4.04 -2.57 12.12
N LEU A 180 -2.94 -2.72 11.35
CA LEU A 180 -2.98 -3.31 10.03
C LEU A 180 -3.44 -4.77 10.09
N LEU A 181 -2.93 -5.54 11.06
CA LEU A 181 -3.33 -6.93 11.30
C LEU A 181 -4.78 -7.08 11.78
N GLU A 182 -5.31 -6.09 12.49
CA GLU A 182 -6.70 -6.08 12.94
C GLU A 182 -7.67 -5.75 11.81
N ARG A 183 -7.30 -4.79 10.96
CA ARG A 183 -8.21 -4.19 9.98
C ARG A 183 -8.14 -4.82 8.59
N PHE A 184 -6.99 -5.34 8.20
CA PHE A 184 -6.75 -5.84 6.84
C PHE A 184 -6.38 -7.32 6.81
N PRO A 185 -6.60 -8.00 5.68
CA PRO A 185 -6.25 -9.40 5.56
C PRO A 185 -4.75 -9.64 5.69
N SER A 186 -4.40 -10.67 6.41
CA SER A 186 -3.06 -11.25 6.40
C SER A 186 -3.09 -12.68 5.88
N LEU A 187 -1.96 -13.16 5.42
CA LEU A 187 -1.74 -14.54 5.03
C LEU A 187 -0.43 -15.00 5.65
N CYS A 188 -0.46 -16.18 6.27
CA CYS A 188 0.69 -16.75 6.94
C CYS A 188 0.79 -18.24 6.64
N LEU A 189 2.01 -18.72 6.47
CA LEU A 189 2.33 -20.14 6.49
C LEU A 189 2.86 -20.48 7.88
N LEU A 190 2.18 -21.40 8.54
CA LEU A 190 2.44 -21.83 9.93
C LEU A 190 3.13 -23.18 9.92
N GLY A 191 4.08 -23.35 10.81
CA GLY A 191 4.71 -24.64 11.07
C GLY A 191 3.83 -25.59 11.89
N ARG A 192 4.38 -26.76 12.23
CA ARG A 192 3.68 -27.82 12.95
C ARG A 192 3.17 -27.39 14.33
N ALA A 193 3.95 -26.57 15.04
CA ALA A 193 3.57 -26.04 16.35
C ALA A 193 2.69 -24.77 16.28
N GLY A 194 2.35 -24.31 15.06
CA GLY A 194 1.55 -23.12 14.85
C GLY A 194 2.37 -21.82 14.77
N GLU A 195 3.68 -21.90 14.74
CA GLU A 195 4.60 -20.78 14.64
C GLU A 195 4.59 -20.19 13.22
N PRO A 196 4.62 -18.85 13.05
CA PRO A 196 4.74 -18.20 11.75
C PRO A 196 6.09 -18.49 11.09
N LEU A 197 6.08 -18.99 9.87
CA LEU A 197 7.27 -19.27 9.05
C LEU A 197 7.50 -18.25 7.95
N CYS A 198 6.39 -17.82 7.33
CA CYS A 198 6.38 -16.92 6.19
C CYS A 198 5.03 -16.19 6.16
N TRP A 199 5.03 -14.90 5.87
CA TRP A 199 3.79 -14.10 5.85
C TRP A 199 3.82 -12.97 4.84
N ALA A 200 2.63 -12.46 4.52
CA ALA A 200 2.38 -11.21 3.82
C ALA A 200 1.05 -10.61 4.30
N LEU A 201 0.96 -9.30 4.23
CA LEU A 201 -0.22 -8.53 4.58
C LEU A 201 -0.79 -7.86 3.33
N SER A 202 -2.03 -7.39 3.44
CA SER A 202 -2.60 -6.42 2.52
C SER A 202 -2.68 -5.07 3.21
N ASP A 203 -2.33 -4.00 2.51
CA ASP A 203 -2.44 -2.64 3.04
C ASP A 203 -3.80 -1.98 2.70
N GLY A 204 -3.97 -0.74 3.13
CA GLY A 204 -5.19 0.03 2.89
C GLY A 204 -5.46 0.36 1.42
N PHE A 205 -4.48 0.17 0.56
CA PHE A 205 -4.54 0.39 -0.88
C PHE A 205 -4.64 -0.93 -1.66
N ALA A 206 -4.91 -2.02 -0.93
CA ALA A 206 -5.03 -3.38 -1.44
C ALA A 206 -3.75 -3.94 -2.08
N ALA A 207 -2.60 -3.35 -1.81
CA ALA A 207 -1.31 -3.90 -2.22
C ALA A 207 -0.87 -5.03 -1.28
N GLY A 208 -0.21 -6.05 -1.83
CA GLY A 208 0.53 -7.01 -1.03
C GLY A 208 1.77 -6.33 -0.42
N ALA A 209 1.88 -6.37 0.90
CA ALA A 209 2.89 -5.67 1.69
C ALA A 209 3.49 -6.55 2.78
N HIS A 210 4.58 -6.09 3.39
CA HIS A 210 5.23 -6.73 4.54
C HIS A 210 5.57 -8.22 4.37
N GLY A 211 5.87 -8.65 3.14
CA GLY A 211 6.23 -10.03 2.85
C GLY A 211 7.57 -10.42 3.49
N PHE A 212 7.58 -11.48 4.32
CA PHE A 212 8.79 -11.95 4.97
C PHE A 212 8.79 -13.47 5.13
N THR A 213 9.98 -14.07 5.05
CA THR A 213 10.22 -15.48 5.40
C THR A 213 11.35 -15.51 6.43
N LEU A 214 11.13 -16.20 7.54
CA LEU A 214 12.15 -16.38 8.56
C LEU A 214 13.47 -16.89 7.94
N PRO A 215 14.63 -16.38 8.33
CA PRO A 215 15.91 -16.78 7.74
C PRO A 215 16.14 -18.30 7.70
N SER A 216 15.79 -19.00 8.79
CA SER A 216 15.88 -20.45 8.90
C SER A 216 14.93 -21.23 7.98
N GLN A 217 13.91 -20.56 7.43
CA GLN A 217 12.87 -21.17 6.60
C GLN A 217 12.98 -20.77 5.12
N ARG A 218 14.03 -20.01 4.75
CA ARG A 218 14.27 -19.61 3.37
C ARG A 218 14.67 -20.79 2.49
N ARG A 219 14.55 -20.61 1.16
CA ARG A 219 14.89 -21.61 0.12
C ARG A 219 14.03 -22.88 0.11
N ARG A 220 12.92 -22.88 0.85
CA ARG A 220 11.91 -23.98 0.89
C ARG A 220 10.69 -23.70 0.01
N GLY A 221 10.70 -22.66 -0.81
CA GLY A 221 9.56 -22.30 -1.67
C GLY A 221 8.41 -21.61 -0.96
N LEU A 222 8.49 -21.32 0.36
CA LEU A 222 7.38 -20.77 1.15
C LEU A 222 6.87 -19.42 0.61
N MET A 223 7.76 -18.48 0.29
CA MET A 223 7.34 -17.18 -0.27
C MET A 223 6.68 -17.35 -1.63
N ARG A 224 7.12 -18.32 -2.45
CA ARG A 224 6.48 -18.64 -3.73
C ARG A 224 5.04 -19.11 -3.51
N ALA A 225 4.84 -20.07 -2.61
CA ALA A 225 3.52 -20.58 -2.26
C ALA A 225 2.62 -19.49 -1.69
N LEU A 226 3.15 -18.67 -0.77
CA LEU A 226 2.43 -17.56 -0.16
C LEU A 226 1.99 -16.52 -1.19
N THR A 227 2.86 -16.15 -2.15
CA THR A 227 2.55 -15.19 -3.21
C THR A 227 1.42 -15.70 -4.11
N VAL A 228 1.43 -16.98 -4.47
CA VAL A 228 0.35 -17.62 -5.24
C VAL A 228 -0.97 -17.56 -4.46
N LEU A 229 -0.96 -17.97 -3.20
CA LEU A 229 -2.15 -17.95 -2.34
C LEU A 229 -2.70 -16.54 -2.15
N ALA A 230 -1.82 -15.55 -1.94
CA ALA A 230 -2.21 -14.15 -1.80
C ALA A 230 -2.87 -13.61 -3.09
N ALA A 231 -2.29 -13.90 -4.26
CA ALA A 231 -2.82 -13.46 -5.54
C ALA A 231 -4.20 -14.08 -5.84
N ARG A 232 -4.36 -15.39 -5.62
CA ARG A 232 -5.65 -16.08 -5.78
C ARG A 232 -6.71 -15.56 -4.80
N ARG A 233 -6.31 -15.28 -3.56
CA ARG A 233 -7.20 -14.74 -2.52
C ARG A 233 -7.64 -13.30 -2.84
N ALA A 234 -6.74 -12.48 -3.38
CA ALA A 234 -7.08 -11.14 -3.88
C ALA A 234 -8.13 -11.22 -5.00
N LEU A 235 -7.89 -12.06 -6.01
CA LEU A 235 -8.84 -12.30 -7.10
C LEU A 235 -10.22 -12.73 -6.60
N ALA A 236 -10.27 -13.72 -5.71
CA ALA A 236 -11.53 -14.24 -5.16
C ALA A 236 -12.35 -13.17 -4.41
N ARG A 237 -11.69 -12.11 -3.91
CA ARG A 237 -12.31 -10.96 -3.25
C ARG A 237 -12.58 -9.79 -4.19
N GLY A 238 -12.27 -9.92 -5.48
CA GLY A 238 -12.44 -8.87 -6.49
C GLY A 238 -11.41 -7.75 -6.40
N PHE A 239 -10.22 -8.04 -5.85
CA PHE A 239 -9.09 -7.11 -5.77
C PHE A 239 -8.00 -7.46 -6.79
N PRO A 240 -7.24 -6.46 -7.29
CA PRO A 240 -6.07 -6.73 -8.11
C PRO A 240 -4.97 -7.42 -7.28
N ALA A 241 -4.26 -8.34 -7.89
CA ALA A 241 -3.10 -8.99 -7.27
C ALA A 241 -1.83 -8.21 -7.63
N TYR A 242 -1.46 -7.24 -6.80
CA TYR A 242 -0.29 -6.40 -7.04
C TYR A 242 0.45 -6.07 -5.74
N GLY A 243 1.67 -5.56 -5.88
CA GLY A 243 2.47 -5.09 -4.77
C GLY A 243 3.68 -4.30 -5.24
N HIS A 244 4.35 -3.67 -4.29
CA HIS A 244 5.54 -2.86 -4.53
C HIS A 244 6.78 -3.59 -4.02
N THR A 245 7.82 -3.66 -4.85
CA THR A 245 9.07 -4.35 -4.52
C THR A 245 10.23 -3.36 -4.65
N ALA A 246 11.00 -3.21 -3.57
CA ALA A 246 12.16 -2.33 -3.56
C ALA A 246 13.10 -2.61 -4.75
N THR A 247 13.64 -1.57 -5.35
CA THR A 247 14.50 -1.67 -6.54
C THR A 247 15.73 -2.54 -6.31
N GLY A 248 16.23 -2.63 -5.08
CA GLY A 248 17.33 -3.52 -4.67
C GLY A 248 16.92 -4.97 -4.33
N ASN A 249 15.61 -5.29 -4.25
CA ASN A 249 15.16 -6.63 -3.87
C ASN A 249 15.02 -7.58 -5.09
N GLY A 250 16.14 -7.89 -5.72
CA GLY A 250 16.17 -8.76 -6.91
C GLY A 250 15.63 -10.18 -6.67
N ALA A 251 15.68 -10.68 -5.44
CA ALA A 251 15.11 -11.99 -5.12
C ALA A 251 13.59 -12.01 -5.27
N MET A 252 12.89 -11.00 -4.73
CA MET A 252 11.45 -10.89 -4.85
C MET A 252 11.02 -10.54 -6.28
N GLN A 253 11.79 -9.71 -6.99
CA GLN A 253 11.55 -9.39 -8.40
C GLN A 253 11.52 -10.67 -9.25
N ARG A 254 12.58 -11.48 -9.19
CA ARG A 254 12.67 -12.76 -9.92
C ARG A 254 11.56 -13.74 -9.54
N LEU A 255 11.16 -13.77 -8.26
CA LEU A 255 10.07 -14.63 -7.81
C LEU A 255 8.75 -14.22 -8.43
N GLN A 256 8.43 -12.94 -8.42
CA GLN A 256 7.21 -12.39 -9.00
C GLN A 256 7.16 -12.61 -10.52
N GLU A 257 8.25 -12.35 -11.23
CA GLU A 257 8.37 -12.58 -12.67
C GLU A 257 8.21 -14.06 -13.02
N ALA A 258 8.84 -14.97 -12.25
CA ALA A 258 8.69 -16.42 -12.43
C ALA A 258 7.28 -16.94 -12.12
N LEU A 259 6.46 -16.17 -11.44
CA LEU A 259 5.03 -16.44 -11.18
C LEU A 259 4.10 -15.77 -12.21
N GLY A 260 4.64 -15.05 -13.19
CA GLY A 260 3.84 -14.37 -14.21
C GLY A 260 3.36 -12.98 -13.83
N HIS A 261 3.79 -12.43 -12.70
CA HIS A 261 3.57 -11.02 -12.42
C HIS A 261 4.37 -10.17 -13.41
N ARG A 262 3.74 -9.12 -13.92
CA ARG A 262 4.35 -8.17 -14.83
C ARG A 262 4.81 -6.95 -14.08
N ARG A 263 6.06 -6.57 -14.27
CA ARG A 263 6.56 -5.28 -13.80
C ARG A 263 5.92 -4.17 -14.63
N LEU A 264 5.27 -3.23 -13.96
CA LEU A 264 4.70 -2.06 -14.63
C LEU A 264 5.81 -1.09 -15.06
N PRO A 265 5.61 -0.33 -16.15
CA PRO A 265 6.55 0.71 -16.53
C PRO A 265 6.60 1.83 -15.49
N GLY A 266 7.78 2.41 -15.30
CA GLY A 266 8.00 3.46 -14.30
C GLY A 266 8.22 2.92 -12.88
N LEU A 267 8.23 3.84 -11.95
CA LEU A 267 8.45 3.57 -10.53
C LEU A 267 7.25 4.06 -9.72
N CYS A 268 6.90 3.30 -8.69
CA CYS A 268 6.09 3.83 -7.61
C CYS A 268 7.02 4.61 -6.68
N ARG A 269 6.70 5.88 -6.44
CA ARG A 269 7.45 6.72 -5.51
C ARG A 269 6.65 6.93 -4.25
N PHE A 270 7.28 6.60 -3.13
CA PHE A 270 6.79 6.89 -1.80
C PHE A 270 7.52 8.14 -1.32
N VAL A 271 6.80 9.24 -1.23
CA VAL A 271 7.35 10.55 -0.89
C VAL A 271 6.94 10.87 0.54
N LEU A 272 7.90 10.77 1.46
CA LEU A 272 7.74 11.21 2.85
C LEU A 272 7.95 12.71 2.92
N HIS A 273 6.95 13.41 3.44
CA HIS A 273 7.00 14.83 3.78
C HIS A 273 7.25 14.95 5.27
N ASN A 274 8.36 15.59 5.65
CA ASN A 274 8.75 15.69 7.05
C ASN A 274 9.03 17.13 7.44
N PRO A 275 8.09 17.83 8.10
CA PRO A 275 8.27 19.22 8.56
C PRO A 275 9.17 19.31 9.81
N ALA A 276 10.30 18.62 9.84
CA ALA A 276 11.30 18.57 10.93
C ALA A 276 10.84 17.93 12.24
N LEU A 277 9.65 17.32 12.29
CA LEU A 277 9.12 16.70 13.51
C LEU A 277 9.71 15.32 13.81
N ALA A 278 10.25 14.62 12.80
CA ALA A 278 10.74 13.25 12.96
C ALA A 278 12.24 13.14 13.27
N ARG A 279 12.99 14.25 13.34
CA ARG A 279 14.42 14.23 13.67
C ARG A 279 14.74 14.06 15.16
N ALA A 280 13.72 14.03 16.01
CA ALA A 280 13.88 14.03 17.48
C ALA A 280 13.73 12.65 18.12
N ALA A 281 13.84 11.57 17.37
CA ALA A 281 13.89 10.22 17.97
C ALA A 281 15.08 9.46 17.39
N PRO A 282 16.14 9.19 18.19
CA PRO A 282 17.14 8.18 17.83
C PRO A 282 16.51 6.80 17.79
#